data_e8f75140d5068828086e259d6ea5376d
#
_entry.id   e8f75140d5068828086e259d6ea5376d
#
_cell.length_a   1.000
_cell.length_b   1.000
_cell.length_c   1.000
_cell.angle_alpha   90.00
_cell.angle_beta   90.00
_cell.angle_gamma   90.00
#
_symmetry.space_group_name_H-M   'P 1'
#
loop_
_entity.id
_entity.type
_entity.pdbx_description
1 polymer ?
#
loop_
_entity_poly.entity_id
_entity_poly.type
_entity_poly.pdbx_seq_one_letter_code
_entity_poly.pdbx_strand_id
1 'polypeptide(L)'
;IREIFTGYYRTPANQPDLNLRFSNVIADLMLPQRALLGGWAMGIPALYLLISSVREKSYRQTALLALWASALPLVHTHTFLALGLFSGGYLLGNLVEHRQDRRGILIRAGLYLGVVLALALPQLMGNAVKQTLEGGSLRFQFNWVNNSGGYGFKDGYFWFWVKNAGLPFILVVCACLCARRRGYLDIVLGMTAIYVVAETILFQPNEY
;
A
#
# COMPACT_ATOMS: atom_id res chain seq x y z
N ILE A 1 -31.04 0.38 -9.52
CA ILE A 1 -31.53 -0.95 -9.06
C ILE A 1 -32.14 -1.72 -10.24
N ARG A 2 -32.92 -1.10 -11.13
CA ARG A 2 -33.53 -1.75 -12.29
C ARG A 2 -32.46 -2.32 -13.27
N GLU A 3 -31.35 -1.62 -13.45
CA GLU A 3 -30.25 -2.03 -14.33
C GLU A 3 -29.51 -3.28 -13.83
N ILE A 4 -29.52 -3.56 -12.53
CA ILE A 4 -28.93 -4.79 -11.94
C ILE A 4 -29.65 -6.06 -12.46
N PHE A 5 -30.94 -5.95 -12.76
CA PHE A 5 -31.78 -7.09 -13.18
C PHE A 5 -31.99 -7.16 -14.68
N THR A 6 -31.77 -6.10 -15.42
CA THR A 6 -32.17 -6.00 -16.83
C THR A 6 -31.04 -5.69 -17.80
N GLY A 7 -29.87 -5.37 -17.34
CA GLY A 7 -28.75 -4.94 -18.18
C GLY A 7 -27.38 -5.34 -17.69
N TYR A 8 -26.39 -5.07 -18.52
CA TYR A 8 -24.98 -5.21 -18.15
C TYR A 8 -24.64 -4.20 -17.05
N TYR A 9 -24.38 -4.70 -15.86
CA TYR A 9 -23.93 -3.87 -14.74
C TYR A 9 -22.50 -3.35 -15.01
N ARG A 10 -22.38 -2.07 -15.23
CA ARG A 10 -21.08 -1.41 -15.24
C ARG A 10 -20.69 -1.05 -13.80
N THR A 11 -19.62 -1.62 -13.33
CA THR A 11 -19.08 -1.21 -12.04
C THR A 11 -18.61 0.24 -12.14
N PRO A 12 -18.81 1.06 -11.10
CA PRO A 12 -18.31 2.45 -11.10
C PRO A 12 -16.81 2.57 -11.35
N ALA A 13 -16.01 1.57 -11.00
CA ALA A 13 -14.58 1.52 -11.28
C ALA A 13 -14.25 1.48 -12.79
N ASN A 14 -15.18 0.98 -13.62
CA ASN A 14 -15.05 0.94 -15.07
C ASN A 14 -15.66 2.15 -15.78
N GLN A 15 -15.69 3.31 -15.13
CA GLN A 15 -16.20 4.56 -15.73
C GLN A 15 -15.06 5.60 -15.86
N PRO A 16 -14.13 5.40 -16.81
CA PRO A 16 -13.01 6.30 -17.02
C PRO A 16 -13.47 7.71 -17.42
N ASP A 17 -14.63 7.83 -18.09
CA ASP A 17 -15.21 9.12 -18.47
C ASP A 17 -15.57 9.99 -17.27
N LEU A 18 -15.94 9.36 -16.15
CA LEU A 18 -16.20 10.03 -14.88
C LEU A 18 -14.97 10.10 -14.00
N ASN A 19 -13.84 9.54 -14.44
CA ASN A 19 -12.60 9.41 -13.67
C ASN A 19 -12.81 8.72 -12.32
N LEU A 20 -13.65 7.66 -12.31
CA LEU A 20 -13.88 6.79 -11.18
C LEU A 20 -13.02 5.51 -11.35
N ARG A 21 -12.16 5.23 -10.37
CA ARG A 21 -11.17 4.14 -10.43
C ARG A 21 -11.36 3.05 -9.37
N PHE A 22 -11.81 3.41 -8.16
CA PHE A 22 -11.80 2.52 -7.00
C PHE A 22 -13.13 2.51 -6.23
N SER A 23 -14.25 2.48 -6.90
CA SER A 23 -15.55 2.68 -6.25
C SER A 23 -16.07 1.49 -5.46
N ASN A 24 -15.66 0.26 -5.80
CA ASN A 24 -16.12 -0.95 -5.11
C ASN A 24 -14.98 -1.95 -4.96
N VAL A 25 -14.32 -1.93 -3.81
CA VAL A 25 -13.18 -2.81 -3.50
C VAL A 25 -13.55 -4.29 -3.61
N ILE A 26 -14.77 -4.69 -3.25
CA ILE A 26 -15.19 -6.09 -3.27
C ILE A 26 -15.42 -6.56 -4.71
N ALA A 27 -16.26 -5.84 -5.46
CA ALA A 27 -16.65 -6.26 -6.80
C ALA A 27 -15.54 -6.06 -7.85
N ASP A 28 -14.74 -4.99 -7.71
CA ASP A 28 -13.78 -4.57 -8.72
C ASP A 28 -12.36 -5.06 -8.46
N LEU A 29 -11.99 -5.30 -7.20
CA LEU A 29 -10.65 -5.74 -6.83
C LEU A 29 -10.63 -7.16 -6.26
N MET A 30 -11.46 -7.46 -5.25
CA MET A 30 -11.37 -8.73 -4.53
C MET A 30 -11.91 -9.92 -5.35
N LEU A 31 -13.00 -9.75 -6.08
CA LEU A 31 -13.60 -10.83 -6.85
C LEU A 31 -12.79 -11.18 -8.11
N PRO A 32 -12.31 -10.23 -8.93
CA PRO A 32 -11.49 -10.53 -10.09
C PRO A 32 -10.08 -10.98 -9.74
N GLN A 33 -9.48 -10.41 -8.70
CA GLN A 33 -8.09 -10.65 -8.32
C GLN A 33 -7.97 -11.57 -7.10
N ARG A 34 -8.03 -12.88 -7.33
CA ARG A 34 -7.88 -13.88 -6.25
C ARG A 34 -6.57 -13.75 -5.47
N ALA A 35 -5.49 -13.33 -6.15
CA ALA A 35 -4.20 -13.07 -5.52
C ALA A 35 -4.27 -11.95 -4.47
N LEU A 36 -5.16 -10.96 -4.64
CA LEU A 36 -5.39 -9.89 -3.67
C LEU A 36 -5.93 -10.44 -2.35
N LEU A 37 -6.86 -11.40 -2.40
CA LEU A 37 -7.38 -12.06 -1.18
C LEU A 37 -6.25 -12.76 -0.41
N GLY A 38 -5.39 -13.50 -1.13
CA GLY A 38 -4.18 -14.09 -0.54
C GLY A 38 -3.25 -13.04 0.04
N GLY A 39 -3.03 -11.95 -0.69
CA GLY A 39 -2.26 -10.80 -0.25
C GLY A 39 -2.79 -10.19 1.05
N TRP A 40 -4.11 -10.00 1.17
CA TRP A 40 -4.72 -9.47 2.40
C TRP A 40 -4.68 -10.45 3.56
N ALA A 41 -4.92 -11.75 3.29
CA ALA A 41 -4.82 -12.79 4.31
C ALA A 41 -3.41 -12.86 4.93
N MET A 42 -2.39 -12.55 4.15
CA MET A 42 -1.00 -12.46 4.64
C MET A 42 -0.64 -11.06 5.13
N GLY A 43 -1.13 -10.00 4.50
CA GLY A 43 -0.79 -8.62 4.81
C GLY A 43 -1.31 -8.17 6.18
N ILE A 44 -2.55 -8.55 6.54
CA ILE A 44 -3.14 -8.17 7.83
C ILE A 44 -2.35 -8.74 9.03
N PRO A 45 -2.02 -10.05 9.07
CA PRO A 45 -1.13 -10.57 10.11
C PRO A 45 0.26 -9.94 10.10
N ALA A 46 0.81 -9.61 8.92
CA ALA A 46 2.09 -8.91 8.82
C ALA A 46 2.03 -7.51 9.46
N LEU A 47 0.97 -6.75 9.22
CA LEU A 47 0.76 -5.45 9.87
C LEU A 47 0.64 -5.59 11.40
N TYR A 48 -0.09 -6.60 11.87
CA TYR A 48 -0.16 -6.89 13.30
C TYR A 48 1.22 -7.20 13.89
N LEU A 49 2.00 -8.08 13.25
CA LEU A 49 3.36 -8.42 13.68
C LEU A 49 4.29 -7.19 13.65
N LEU A 50 4.15 -6.32 12.65
CA LEU A 50 4.94 -5.08 12.56
C LEU A 50 4.67 -4.17 13.77
N ILE A 51 3.39 -3.88 14.02
CA ILE A 51 2.98 -3.00 15.11
C ILE A 51 3.38 -3.60 16.47
N SER A 52 3.10 -4.88 16.69
CA SER A 52 3.44 -5.54 17.96
C SER A 52 4.94 -5.69 18.17
N SER A 53 5.73 -5.97 17.12
CA SER A 53 7.18 -6.09 17.21
C SER A 53 7.86 -4.81 17.69
N VAL A 54 7.35 -3.65 17.26
CA VAL A 54 7.86 -2.35 17.69
C VAL A 54 7.37 -2.01 19.10
N ARG A 55 6.06 -2.17 19.38
CA ARG A 55 5.47 -1.83 20.68
C ARG A 55 5.99 -2.69 21.81
N GLU A 56 6.13 -3.99 21.59
CA GLU A 56 6.65 -4.95 22.57
C GLU A 56 8.17 -5.07 22.55
N LYS A 57 8.85 -4.35 21.64
CA LYS A 57 10.31 -4.39 21.45
C LYS A 57 10.86 -5.80 21.24
N SER A 58 10.09 -6.67 20.58
CA SER A 58 10.32 -8.09 20.48
C SER A 58 11.08 -8.48 19.20
N TYR A 59 12.30 -8.96 19.34
CA TYR A 59 13.09 -9.52 18.23
C TYR A 59 12.45 -10.78 17.63
N ARG A 60 11.77 -11.59 18.45
CA ARG A 60 11.06 -12.78 17.98
C ARG A 60 9.94 -12.42 17.02
N GLN A 61 9.14 -11.43 17.38
CA GLN A 61 8.05 -10.94 16.48
C GLN A 61 8.63 -10.28 15.24
N THR A 62 9.75 -9.55 15.36
CA THR A 62 10.45 -8.99 14.20
C THR A 62 10.93 -10.07 13.24
N ALA A 63 11.50 -11.16 13.75
CA ALA A 63 11.94 -12.28 12.92
C ALA A 63 10.74 -12.99 12.25
N LEU A 64 9.66 -13.23 12.99
CA LEU A 64 8.43 -13.80 12.43
C LEU A 64 7.83 -12.91 11.34
N LEU A 65 7.76 -11.60 11.58
CA LEU A 65 7.35 -10.63 10.57
C LEU A 65 8.22 -10.71 9.32
N ALA A 66 9.54 -10.76 9.49
CA ALA A 66 10.47 -10.78 8.37
C ALA A 66 10.30 -12.04 7.50
N LEU A 67 10.18 -13.21 8.13
CA LEU A 67 9.92 -14.48 7.44
C LEU A 67 8.55 -14.45 6.73
N TRP A 68 7.51 -13.99 7.42
CA TRP A 68 6.16 -13.91 6.89
C TRP A 68 6.06 -12.94 5.71
N ALA A 69 6.62 -11.73 5.86
CA ALA A 69 6.65 -10.72 4.80
C ALA A 69 7.43 -11.17 3.57
N SER A 70 8.51 -11.96 3.78
CA SER A 70 9.32 -12.49 2.68
C SER A 70 8.59 -13.46 1.75
N ALA A 71 7.49 -14.06 2.20
CA ALA A 71 6.65 -14.94 1.38
C ALA A 71 5.61 -14.16 0.54
N LEU A 72 5.34 -12.90 0.87
CA LEU A 72 4.34 -12.07 0.16
C LEU A 72 4.59 -11.91 -1.35
N PRO A 73 5.84 -11.75 -1.85
CA PRO A 73 6.08 -11.63 -3.29
C PRO A 73 5.58 -12.82 -4.10
N LEU A 74 5.55 -14.04 -3.51
CA LEU A 74 5.02 -15.24 -4.16
C LEU A 74 3.49 -15.23 -4.29
N VAL A 75 2.80 -14.49 -3.44
CA VAL A 75 1.34 -14.44 -3.38
C VAL A 75 0.81 -13.19 -4.05
N HIS A 76 1.34 -12.01 -3.66
CA HIS A 76 0.87 -10.72 -4.16
C HIS A 76 1.92 -9.62 -3.96
N THR A 77 2.62 -9.27 -5.03
CA THR A 77 3.72 -8.29 -5.02
C THR A 77 3.26 -6.90 -4.57
N HIS A 78 2.04 -6.47 -4.93
CA HIS A 78 1.53 -5.16 -4.54
C HIS A 78 1.31 -5.05 -3.02
N THR A 79 0.81 -6.10 -2.38
CA THR A 79 0.69 -6.14 -0.91
C THR A 79 2.07 -6.09 -0.25
N PHE A 80 3.07 -6.74 -0.84
CA PHE A 80 4.45 -6.66 -0.37
C PHE A 80 5.00 -5.22 -0.45
N LEU A 81 4.79 -4.54 -1.59
CA LEU A 81 5.19 -3.14 -1.77
C LEU A 81 4.46 -2.20 -0.80
N ALA A 82 3.15 -2.37 -0.64
CA ALA A 82 2.34 -1.60 0.30
C ALA A 82 2.81 -1.80 1.75
N LEU A 83 3.13 -3.05 2.15
CA LEU A 83 3.69 -3.35 3.46
C LEU A 83 5.06 -2.69 3.65
N GLY A 84 5.91 -2.70 2.61
CA GLY A 84 7.21 -2.05 2.64
C GLY A 84 7.10 -0.54 2.83
N LEU A 85 6.22 0.13 2.08
CA LEU A 85 5.94 1.56 2.19
C LEU A 85 5.37 1.92 3.57
N PHE A 86 4.39 1.14 4.04
CA PHE A 86 3.83 1.31 5.38
C PHE A 86 4.92 1.16 6.44
N SER A 87 5.75 0.12 6.35
CA SER A 87 6.84 -0.13 7.30
C SER A 87 7.82 1.02 7.36
N GLY A 88 8.17 1.61 6.21
CA GLY A 88 9.04 2.78 6.13
C GLY A 88 8.46 3.99 6.85
N GLY A 89 7.21 4.36 6.55
CA GLY A 89 6.53 5.48 7.21
C GLY A 89 6.31 5.23 8.71
N TYR A 90 5.92 4.00 9.07
CA TYR A 90 5.75 3.57 10.46
C TYR A 90 7.06 3.68 11.26
N LEU A 91 8.18 3.24 10.67
CA LEU A 91 9.50 3.37 11.25
C LEU A 91 9.88 4.84 11.48
N LEU A 92 9.67 5.70 10.48
CA LEU A 92 9.95 7.13 10.61
C LEU A 92 9.16 7.76 11.75
N GLY A 93 7.86 7.46 11.86
CA GLY A 93 7.01 7.92 12.95
C GLY A 93 7.54 7.49 14.32
N ASN A 94 7.88 6.21 14.46
CA ASN A 94 8.45 5.67 15.71
C ASN A 94 9.80 6.30 16.07
N LEU A 95 10.66 6.57 15.10
CA LEU A 95 11.94 7.25 15.34
C LEU A 95 11.76 8.69 15.82
N VAL A 96 10.67 9.34 15.41
CA VAL A 96 10.33 10.70 15.87
C VAL A 96 9.71 10.67 17.27
N GLU A 97 8.76 9.77 17.51
CA GLU A 97 8.01 9.67 18.78
C GLU A 97 8.84 9.05 19.90
N HIS A 98 9.60 7.99 19.63
CA HIS A 98 10.33 7.20 20.64
C HIS A 98 11.84 7.46 20.60
N ARG A 99 12.23 8.70 20.86
CA ARG A 99 13.63 9.16 20.81
C ARG A 99 14.59 8.35 21.68
N GLN A 100 14.12 7.83 22.82
CA GLN A 100 14.92 7.04 23.76
C GLN A 100 15.24 5.63 23.27
N ASP A 101 14.44 5.05 22.37
CA ASP A 101 14.61 3.68 21.86
C ASP A 101 15.07 3.63 20.39
N ARG A 102 15.55 4.74 19.84
CA ARG A 102 15.95 4.82 18.42
C ARG A 102 16.90 3.71 18.00
N ARG A 103 17.90 3.42 18.84
CA ARG A 103 18.86 2.35 18.55
C ARG A 103 18.17 0.98 18.46
N GLY A 104 17.28 0.65 19.41
CA GLY A 104 16.52 -0.59 19.41
C GLY A 104 15.61 -0.71 18.18
N ILE A 105 14.93 0.39 17.82
CA ILE A 105 14.08 0.46 16.62
C ILE A 105 14.92 0.19 15.36
N LEU A 106 16.08 0.84 15.21
CA LEU A 106 16.95 0.68 14.05
C LEU A 106 17.53 -0.74 13.94
N ILE A 107 17.89 -1.37 15.06
CA ILE A 107 18.40 -2.76 15.06
C ILE A 107 17.28 -3.72 14.60
N ARG A 108 16.06 -3.58 15.14
CA ARG A 108 14.92 -4.41 14.72
C ARG A 108 14.55 -4.18 13.26
N ALA A 109 14.56 -2.92 12.81
CA ALA A 109 14.34 -2.59 11.41
C ALA A 109 15.42 -3.16 10.49
N GLY A 110 16.68 -3.13 10.91
CA GLY A 110 17.80 -3.74 10.19
C GLY A 110 17.66 -5.27 10.09
N LEU A 111 17.25 -5.94 11.17
CA LEU A 111 16.95 -7.37 11.16
C LEU A 111 15.80 -7.69 10.19
N TYR A 112 14.69 -6.96 10.28
CA TYR A 112 13.55 -7.11 9.37
C TYR A 112 13.97 -6.94 7.91
N LEU A 113 14.61 -5.82 7.59
CA LEU A 113 15.01 -5.48 6.23
C LEU A 113 16.05 -6.48 5.69
N GLY A 114 17.04 -6.87 6.50
CA GLY A 114 18.07 -7.83 6.11
C GLY A 114 17.49 -9.19 5.72
N VAL A 115 16.59 -9.74 6.54
CA VAL A 115 15.92 -11.02 6.24
C VAL A 115 15.00 -10.89 5.03
N VAL A 116 14.21 -9.82 4.96
CA VAL A 116 13.31 -9.58 3.81
C VAL A 116 14.09 -9.46 2.52
N LEU A 117 15.17 -8.68 2.48
CA LEU A 117 16.01 -8.56 1.29
C LEU A 117 16.65 -9.89 0.90
N ALA A 118 17.18 -10.64 1.86
CA ALA A 118 17.81 -11.93 1.58
C ALA A 118 16.82 -12.95 0.96
N LEU A 119 15.58 -12.96 1.41
CA LEU A 119 14.59 -13.97 1.00
C LEU A 119 13.66 -13.50 -0.11
N ALA A 120 13.24 -12.22 -0.12
CA ALA A 120 12.31 -11.70 -1.11
C ALA A 120 13.00 -11.22 -2.39
N LEU A 121 14.24 -10.70 -2.32
CA LEU A 121 14.94 -10.17 -3.48
C LEU A 121 15.16 -11.23 -4.58
N PRO A 122 15.60 -12.48 -4.30
CA PRO A 122 15.73 -13.51 -5.32
C PRO A 122 14.40 -13.83 -6.02
N GLN A 123 13.28 -13.80 -5.29
CA GLN A 123 11.94 -14.04 -5.83
C GLN A 123 11.53 -12.91 -6.78
N LEU A 124 11.80 -11.67 -6.40
CA LEU A 124 11.50 -10.49 -7.22
C LEU A 124 12.38 -10.42 -8.47
N MET A 125 13.66 -10.76 -8.35
CA MET A 125 14.59 -10.76 -9.51
C MET A 125 14.20 -11.82 -10.55
N GLY A 126 13.62 -12.94 -10.16
CA GLY A 126 13.20 -14.00 -11.09
C GLY A 126 11.99 -13.61 -11.96
N ASN A 127 10.99 -12.96 -11.38
CA ASN A 127 9.71 -12.70 -12.03
C ASN A 127 9.41 -11.21 -12.28
N ALA A 128 9.55 -10.38 -11.25
CA ALA A 128 9.14 -8.97 -11.34
C ALA A 128 10.15 -8.14 -12.15
N VAL A 129 11.45 -8.40 -12.01
CA VAL A 129 12.48 -7.63 -12.74
C VAL A 129 12.39 -7.87 -14.24
N LYS A 130 12.11 -9.09 -14.70
CA LYS A 130 11.89 -9.35 -16.14
C LYS A 130 10.70 -8.57 -16.66
N GLN A 131 9.55 -8.63 -16.00
CA GLN A 131 8.36 -7.86 -16.40
C GLN A 131 8.60 -6.36 -16.35
N THR A 132 9.38 -5.87 -15.39
CA THR A 132 9.70 -4.45 -15.23
C THR A 132 10.66 -3.96 -16.32
N LEU A 133 11.66 -4.77 -16.69
CA LEU A 133 12.63 -4.42 -17.75
C LEU A 133 12.00 -4.47 -19.15
N GLU A 134 11.09 -5.41 -19.40
CA GLU A 134 10.43 -5.55 -20.69
C GLU A 134 9.30 -4.52 -20.90
N GLY A 135 8.69 -4.00 -19.83
CA GLY A 135 7.52 -3.12 -19.89
C GLY A 135 7.75 -1.66 -19.50
N GLY A 136 8.94 -1.26 -19.04
CA GLY A 136 9.17 0.10 -18.53
C GLY A 136 8.30 0.48 -17.33
N SER A 137 7.99 -0.50 -16.48
CA SER A 137 6.81 -0.53 -15.62
C SER A 137 6.90 0.37 -14.40
N LEU A 138 8.09 0.67 -13.89
CA LEU A 138 8.22 1.51 -12.70
C LEU A 138 8.90 2.82 -13.08
N ARG A 139 8.12 3.89 -13.14
CA ARG A 139 8.63 5.25 -13.33
C ARG A 139 7.97 6.21 -12.36
N PHE A 140 8.66 7.28 -12.02
CA PHE A 140 8.09 8.35 -11.22
C PHE A 140 7.21 9.23 -12.09
N GLN A 141 5.91 9.26 -11.81
CA GLN A 141 4.95 10.12 -12.49
C GLN A 141 3.94 10.64 -11.47
N PHE A 142 4.03 11.92 -11.14
CA PHE A 142 3.11 12.53 -10.19
C PHE A 142 1.66 12.46 -10.68
N ASN A 143 0.77 12.10 -9.75
CA ASN A 143 -0.69 12.05 -9.95
C ASN A 143 -1.13 11.13 -11.13
N TRP A 144 -0.38 10.05 -11.36
CA TRP A 144 -0.59 9.16 -12.50
C TRP A 144 -1.96 8.49 -12.48
N VAL A 145 -2.49 8.14 -11.30
CA VAL A 145 -3.80 7.49 -11.16
C VAL A 145 -4.92 8.39 -11.69
N ASN A 146 -4.86 9.69 -11.38
CA ASN A 146 -5.84 10.67 -11.88
C ASN A 146 -5.77 10.84 -13.41
N ASN A 147 -4.59 10.62 -14.00
CA ASN A 147 -4.35 10.76 -15.44
C ASN A 147 -4.29 9.41 -16.18
N SER A 148 -4.54 8.30 -15.51
CA SER A 148 -4.49 6.99 -16.18
C SER A 148 -5.54 6.91 -17.29
N GLY A 149 -5.15 6.33 -18.42
CA GLY A 149 -6.00 6.24 -19.61
C GLY A 149 -5.80 7.36 -20.63
N GLY A 150 -4.83 8.27 -20.46
CA GLY A 150 -4.47 9.27 -21.45
C GLY A 150 -5.45 10.45 -21.59
N TYR A 151 -6.40 10.57 -20.68
CA TYR A 151 -7.42 11.61 -20.72
C TYR A 151 -6.99 12.95 -20.08
N GLY A 152 -5.76 13.03 -19.57
CA GLY A 152 -5.27 14.18 -18.79
C GLY A 152 -5.85 14.23 -17.37
N PHE A 153 -5.38 15.19 -16.58
CA PHE A 153 -5.91 15.42 -15.24
C PHE A 153 -7.32 16.00 -15.32
N LYS A 154 -8.33 15.15 -15.15
CA LYS A 154 -9.74 15.58 -15.21
C LYS A 154 -10.20 16.29 -13.94
N ASP A 155 -9.68 15.87 -12.79
CA ASP A 155 -10.07 16.36 -11.47
C ASP A 155 -8.89 17.02 -10.77
N GLY A 156 -9.19 17.97 -9.86
CA GLY A 156 -8.20 18.43 -8.90
C GLY A 156 -7.75 17.28 -7.99
N TYR A 157 -6.49 17.29 -7.56
CA TYR A 157 -5.86 16.20 -6.79
C TYR A 157 -6.72 15.73 -5.59
N PHE A 158 -7.13 16.65 -4.72
CA PHE A 158 -7.93 16.31 -3.54
C PHE A 158 -9.33 15.80 -3.92
N TRP A 159 -9.96 16.41 -4.92
CA TRP A 159 -11.28 15.98 -5.37
C TRP A 159 -11.24 14.57 -5.96
N PHE A 160 -10.20 14.25 -6.72
CA PHE A 160 -10.00 12.91 -7.24
C PHE A 160 -9.99 11.87 -6.10
N TRP A 161 -9.21 12.10 -5.05
CA TRP A 161 -9.10 11.15 -3.93
C TRP A 161 -10.37 11.10 -3.07
N VAL A 162 -11.05 12.22 -2.86
CA VAL A 162 -12.36 12.24 -2.19
C VAL A 162 -13.38 11.42 -2.97
N LYS A 163 -13.41 11.56 -4.29
CA LYS A 163 -14.33 10.86 -5.18
C LYS A 163 -14.04 9.35 -5.26
N ASN A 164 -12.77 8.96 -5.32
CA ASN A 164 -12.36 7.58 -5.54
C ASN A 164 -12.17 6.78 -4.26
N ALA A 165 -11.51 7.35 -3.25
CA ALA A 165 -11.28 6.69 -1.97
C ALA A 165 -12.35 7.01 -0.91
N GLY A 166 -13.11 8.10 -1.11
CA GLY A 166 -14.24 8.46 -0.24
C GLY A 166 -13.84 8.69 1.22
N LEU A 167 -14.63 8.13 2.12
CA LEU A 167 -14.44 8.28 3.57
C LEU A 167 -13.05 7.88 4.08
N PRO A 168 -12.43 6.76 3.64
CA PRO A 168 -11.07 6.43 4.03
C PRO A 168 -10.05 7.53 3.81
N PHE A 169 -10.10 8.23 2.67
CA PHE A 169 -9.20 9.34 2.38
C PHE A 169 -9.40 10.52 3.36
N ILE A 170 -10.66 10.87 3.60
CA ILE A 170 -11.01 11.95 4.55
C ILE A 170 -10.52 11.59 5.96
N LEU A 171 -10.71 10.33 6.38
CA LEU A 171 -10.24 9.86 7.69
C LEU A 171 -8.71 9.90 7.80
N VAL A 172 -7.97 9.57 6.75
CA VAL A 172 -6.50 9.69 6.72
C VAL A 172 -6.08 11.15 6.87
N VAL A 173 -6.71 12.07 6.14
CA VAL A 173 -6.42 13.52 6.27
C VAL A 173 -6.72 14.00 7.70
N CYS A 174 -7.87 13.65 8.26
CA CYS A 174 -8.21 13.99 9.65
C CYS A 174 -7.21 13.37 10.65
N ALA A 175 -6.81 12.13 10.44
CA ALA A 175 -5.82 11.45 11.25
C ALA A 175 -4.45 12.16 11.20
N CYS A 176 -4.01 12.61 10.02
CA CYS A 176 -2.80 13.42 9.87
C CYS A 176 -2.83 14.69 10.73
N LEU A 177 -3.97 15.37 10.77
CA LEU A 177 -4.14 16.60 11.55
C LEU A 177 -4.16 16.33 13.07
N CYS A 178 -4.63 15.16 13.49
CA CYS A 178 -4.81 14.78 14.89
C CYS A 178 -3.67 13.92 15.46
N ALA A 179 -2.88 13.26 14.61
CA ALA A 179 -1.91 12.23 15.00
C ALA A 179 -0.87 12.73 16.00
N ARG A 180 -0.34 13.93 15.78
CA ARG A 180 0.69 14.54 16.65
C ARG A 180 0.23 14.74 18.09
N ARG A 181 -1.07 14.88 18.30
CA ARG A 181 -1.65 15.09 19.64
C ARG A 181 -1.94 13.78 20.38
N ARG A 182 -1.99 12.64 19.67
CA ARG A 182 -2.51 11.36 20.21
C ARG A 182 -1.53 10.19 20.15
N GLY A 183 -0.29 10.39 19.70
CA GLY A 183 0.72 9.34 19.63
C GLY A 183 0.44 8.28 18.54
N TYR A 184 -0.20 8.67 17.42
CA TYR A 184 -0.48 7.80 16.27
C TYR A 184 0.26 8.27 15.00
N LEU A 185 1.30 9.08 15.17
CA LEU A 185 2.06 9.63 14.06
C LEU A 185 2.69 8.53 13.20
N ASP A 186 3.16 7.45 13.81
CA ASP A 186 3.77 6.30 13.16
C ASP A 186 2.79 5.62 12.18
N ILE A 187 1.58 5.32 12.61
CA ILE A 187 0.55 4.68 11.78
C ILE A 187 0.14 5.63 10.64
N VAL A 188 -0.04 6.91 10.95
CA VAL A 188 -0.44 7.90 9.95
C VAL A 188 0.63 8.08 8.89
N LEU A 189 1.92 8.14 9.27
CA LEU A 189 3.00 8.20 8.31
C LEU A 189 3.09 6.94 7.45
N GLY A 190 2.83 5.75 8.04
CA GLY A 190 2.75 4.51 7.29
C GLY A 190 1.65 4.53 6.23
N MET A 191 0.44 4.98 6.59
CA MET A 191 -0.67 5.12 5.63
C MET A 191 -0.39 6.17 4.56
N THR A 192 0.18 7.33 4.97
CA THR A 192 0.52 8.41 4.05
C THR A 192 1.59 7.97 3.05
N ALA A 193 2.56 7.15 3.46
CA ALA A 193 3.59 6.64 2.57
C ALA A 193 3.00 5.82 1.42
N ILE A 194 1.99 4.97 1.68
CA ILE A 194 1.29 4.23 0.62
C ILE A 194 0.63 5.20 -0.35
N TYR A 195 -0.19 6.15 0.14
CA TYR A 195 -0.90 7.10 -0.72
C TYR A 195 0.04 7.95 -1.56
N VAL A 196 1.09 8.50 -0.94
CA VAL A 196 2.00 9.40 -1.65
C VAL A 196 2.87 8.65 -2.65
N VAL A 197 3.40 7.50 -2.29
CA VAL A 197 4.36 6.79 -3.15
C VAL A 197 3.65 5.91 -4.18
N ALA A 198 2.84 4.94 -3.73
CA ALA A 198 2.23 3.98 -4.63
C ALA A 198 1.15 4.61 -5.52
N GLU A 199 0.26 5.42 -4.92
CA GLU A 199 -0.92 5.92 -5.64
C GLU A 199 -0.69 7.26 -6.34
N THR A 200 0.39 7.98 -6.01
CA THR A 200 0.59 9.33 -6.55
C THR A 200 1.83 9.47 -7.41
N ILE A 201 2.92 8.79 -7.04
CA ILE A 201 4.24 9.03 -7.63
C ILE A 201 4.73 7.84 -8.46
N LEU A 202 4.49 6.62 -8.01
CA LEU A 202 5.01 5.41 -8.62
C LEU A 202 4.06 4.88 -9.69
N PHE A 203 4.32 5.20 -10.95
CA PHE A 203 3.49 4.76 -12.07
C PHE A 203 3.62 3.25 -12.32
N GLN A 204 2.46 2.59 -12.53
CA GLN A 204 2.38 1.19 -12.94
C GLN A 204 1.49 1.06 -14.18
N PRO A 205 2.02 0.67 -15.36
CA PRO A 205 1.29 0.75 -16.63
C PRO A 205 0.23 -0.31 -16.87
N ASN A 206 0.22 -1.41 -16.15
CA ASN A 206 -0.57 -2.61 -16.50
C ASN A 206 -1.83 -2.82 -15.65
N GLU A 207 -2.35 -1.81 -14.99
CA GLU A 207 -3.53 -1.95 -14.12
C GLU A 207 -4.85 -1.53 -14.78
N TYR A 208 -4.86 -1.22 -16.10
CA TYR A 208 -6.09 -0.78 -16.79
C TYR A 208 -6.22 -1.38 -18.19
#